data_012351b9c8cdd4ff2bdb533c5df5f544
#
_entry.id   012351b9c8cdd4ff2bdb533c5df5f544
#
_cell.length_a   1.000
_cell.length_b   1.000
_cell.length_c   1.000
_cell.angle_alpha   90.00
_cell.angle_beta   90.00
_cell.angle_gamma   90.00
#
_symmetry.space_group_name_H-M   'P 1'
#
loop_
_entity.id
_entity.type
_entity.pdbx_description
1 polymer ?
#
loop_
_entity_poly.entity_id
_entity_poly.type
_entity_poly.pdbx_seq_one_letter_code
_entity_poly.pdbx_strand_id
1 'polypeptide(L)'
;MVGALLTGEGYEVTETPTGIEAIARVKEGEPDVALVDLMMPGELDGMATLGTLRDVAPDLPVIMMSGRAGLADAVKATKLGAFNFLEKPLTPEGVLLAVSSALELRQTRRVARALRAELGFGGQMVGKSSAMNAVRQMIARVAPTDARVLITGESGTGKELVASAIHDASARREKPFVRVNCAAIPRDLVESEMFGHERGAFTGATQMRVGRFELAHRGTLFLDEVGDLGPDAQAKLLRAIEAKEIQRVGGNKVIRTDVRIISATNHDLQRAVRSGAFREDLYFRLQVIPLAIPPLRERGDDILELVDHFSEQFLQRSGQAKPRWRSDALHLLRDYPWPGNVRELANIVERLAILHPGAEITGQQVEDVLIVDREDEAALPVTTPTQAHERIGGSEARDSIARGPTSLADRLDTFERSVIARALAEAGGNVADAARRLQTDRPNLYRRMKRLGINATRGVKAT
;
A
#
# COMPACT_ATOMS: atom_id res chain seq x y z
N MET A 1 -38.51 27.72 5.43
CA MET A 1 -38.96 27.31 4.08
C MET A 1 -38.02 26.24 3.49
N VAL A 2 -36.72 26.50 3.36
CA VAL A 2 -35.77 25.50 2.83
C VAL A 2 -35.67 24.26 3.72
N GLY A 3 -35.57 24.46 5.05
CA GLY A 3 -35.54 23.34 6.00
C GLY A 3 -36.79 22.44 5.94
N ALA A 4 -37.95 23.05 5.86
CA ALA A 4 -39.22 22.29 5.73
C ALA A 4 -39.29 21.51 4.40
N LEU A 5 -38.79 22.08 3.30
CA LEU A 5 -38.67 21.40 2.00
C LEU A 5 -37.80 20.15 2.12
N LEU A 6 -36.57 20.33 2.65
CA LEU A 6 -35.60 19.24 2.78
C LEU A 6 -36.07 18.16 3.76
N THR A 7 -36.69 18.56 4.88
CA THR A 7 -37.28 17.59 5.82
C THR A 7 -38.42 16.80 5.17
N GLY A 8 -39.23 17.44 4.33
CA GLY A 8 -40.30 16.78 3.55
C GLY A 8 -39.77 15.73 2.56
N GLU A 9 -38.57 15.92 2.05
CA GLU A 9 -37.88 14.98 1.14
C GLU A 9 -37.04 13.91 1.90
N GLY A 10 -37.14 13.90 3.24
CA GLY A 10 -36.48 12.87 4.07
C GLY A 10 -35.06 13.19 4.53
N TYR A 11 -34.59 14.42 4.35
CA TYR A 11 -33.29 14.84 4.87
C TYR A 11 -33.40 15.22 6.36
N GLU A 12 -32.36 14.89 7.13
CA GLU A 12 -32.18 15.39 8.48
C GLU A 12 -31.60 16.80 8.42
N VAL A 13 -32.34 17.78 8.95
CA VAL A 13 -31.97 19.20 8.81
C VAL A 13 -31.70 19.81 10.19
N THR A 14 -30.52 20.43 10.34
CA THR A 14 -30.18 21.25 11.50
C THR A 14 -30.05 22.69 11.05
N GLU A 15 -30.88 23.57 11.63
CA GLU A 15 -30.84 24.99 11.35
C GLU A 15 -30.04 25.75 12.43
N THR A 16 -29.18 26.67 12.01
CA THR A 16 -28.41 27.56 12.90
C THR A 16 -28.62 29.02 12.50
N PRO A 17 -28.81 29.94 13.46
CA PRO A 17 -29.09 31.33 13.17
C PRO A 17 -27.84 32.13 12.75
N THR A 18 -26.62 31.66 13.10
CA THR A 18 -25.37 32.41 12.86
C THR A 18 -24.28 31.51 12.28
N GLY A 19 -23.29 32.12 11.59
CA GLY A 19 -22.12 31.40 11.07
C GLY A 19 -21.24 30.78 12.15
N ILE A 20 -21.16 31.41 13.33
CA ILE A 20 -20.38 30.86 14.46
C ILE A 20 -21.00 29.56 14.97
N GLU A 21 -22.32 29.51 15.13
CA GLU A 21 -23.02 28.31 15.54
C GLU A 21 -22.94 27.19 14.49
N ALA A 22 -23.03 27.57 13.20
CA ALA A 22 -22.85 26.61 12.11
C ALA A 22 -21.47 25.94 12.16
N ILE A 23 -20.41 26.72 12.39
CA ILE A 23 -19.04 26.21 12.52
C ILE A 23 -18.90 25.31 13.76
N ALA A 24 -19.51 25.67 14.89
CA ALA A 24 -19.50 24.88 16.11
C ALA A 24 -20.19 23.52 15.87
N ARG A 25 -21.36 23.50 15.23
CA ARG A 25 -22.07 22.27 14.88
C ARG A 25 -21.30 21.35 13.94
N VAL A 26 -20.63 21.93 12.95
CA VAL A 26 -19.78 21.15 12.02
C VAL A 26 -18.59 20.49 12.74
N LYS A 27 -18.06 21.13 13.80
CA LYS A 27 -17.00 20.53 14.64
C LYS A 27 -17.50 19.40 15.54
N GLU A 28 -18.76 19.46 15.98
CA GLU A 28 -19.39 18.40 16.79
C GLU A 28 -19.78 17.17 15.96
N GLY A 29 -20.22 17.39 14.72
CA GLY A 29 -20.61 16.35 13.79
C GLY A 29 -20.70 16.90 12.38
N GLU A 30 -19.88 16.40 11.47
CA GLU A 30 -19.80 16.91 10.10
C GLU A 30 -21.05 16.52 9.29
N PRO A 31 -21.91 17.52 8.87
CA PRO A 31 -23.07 17.25 8.04
C PRO A 31 -22.65 16.84 6.62
N ASP A 32 -23.58 16.26 5.85
CA ASP A 32 -23.29 15.85 4.47
C ASP A 32 -23.29 17.00 3.46
N VAL A 33 -23.98 18.08 3.75
CA VAL A 33 -24.00 19.31 2.96
C VAL A 33 -24.34 20.50 3.86
N ALA A 34 -23.80 21.68 3.57
CA ALA A 34 -24.17 22.93 4.25
C ALA A 34 -24.77 23.91 3.24
N LEU A 35 -25.90 24.51 3.62
CA LEU A 35 -26.50 25.65 2.90
C LEU A 35 -26.26 26.92 3.73
N VAL A 36 -25.59 27.90 3.15
CA VAL A 36 -25.16 29.12 3.86
C VAL A 36 -25.73 30.35 3.16
N ASP A 37 -26.49 31.17 3.89
CA ASP A 37 -26.93 32.44 3.38
C ASP A 37 -25.75 33.45 3.31
N LEU A 38 -25.63 34.19 2.24
CA LEU A 38 -24.62 35.22 2.11
C LEU A 38 -24.83 36.33 3.14
N MET A 39 -26.10 36.67 3.40
CA MET A 39 -26.52 37.73 4.33
C MET A 39 -27.03 37.10 5.63
N MET A 40 -26.11 36.73 6.52
CA MET A 40 -26.44 36.23 7.84
C MET A 40 -26.24 37.27 8.93
N PRO A 41 -27.04 37.25 9.99
CA PRO A 41 -26.80 38.09 11.19
C PRO A 41 -25.57 37.55 11.96
N GLY A 42 -24.88 38.47 12.65
CA GLY A 42 -23.77 38.14 13.52
C GLY A 42 -22.42 38.71 13.06
N GLU A 43 -21.36 38.29 13.74
CA GLU A 43 -20.00 38.80 13.48
C GLU A 43 -19.36 38.20 12.20
N LEU A 44 -19.82 37.02 11.75
CA LEU A 44 -19.35 36.37 10.53
C LEU A 44 -20.44 36.40 9.45
N ASP A 45 -20.13 37.04 8.31
CA ASP A 45 -20.96 36.94 7.12
C ASP A 45 -20.86 35.55 6.44
N GLY A 46 -21.68 35.32 5.42
CA GLY A 46 -21.68 34.04 4.71
C GLY A 46 -20.36 33.72 4.04
N MET A 47 -19.60 34.72 3.55
CA MET A 47 -18.30 34.53 2.90
C MET A 47 -17.23 34.13 3.92
N ALA A 48 -17.16 34.76 5.07
CA ALA A 48 -16.26 34.44 6.16
C ALA A 48 -16.57 33.04 6.74
N THR A 49 -17.88 32.74 6.88
CA THR A 49 -18.35 31.42 7.29
C THR A 49 -17.91 30.32 6.31
N LEU A 50 -18.06 30.54 4.99
CA LEU A 50 -17.57 29.63 3.95
C LEU A 50 -16.06 29.38 4.08
N GLY A 51 -15.26 30.43 4.25
CA GLY A 51 -13.80 30.30 4.43
C GLY A 51 -13.46 29.43 5.63
N THR A 52 -14.07 29.69 6.79
CA THR A 52 -13.83 28.92 8.01
C THR A 52 -14.31 27.46 7.89
N LEU A 53 -15.46 27.22 7.26
CA LEU A 53 -15.96 25.87 7.00
C LEU A 53 -15.01 25.07 6.10
N ARG A 54 -14.39 25.71 5.13
CA ARG A 54 -13.38 25.09 4.26
C ARG A 54 -12.10 24.70 5.01
N ASP A 55 -11.72 25.47 6.02
CA ASP A 55 -10.55 25.16 6.87
C ASP A 55 -10.85 24.02 7.84
N VAL A 56 -12.05 24.01 8.45
CA VAL A 56 -12.47 23.03 9.47
C VAL A 56 -12.91 21.71 8.85
N ALA A 57 -13.65 21.76 7.74
CA ALA A 57 -14.20 20.60 7.03
C ALA A 57 -13.98 20.75 5.52
N PRO A 58 -12.77 20.47 5.01
CA PRO A 58 -12.39 20.69 3.61
C PRO A 58 -13.25 19.94 2.60
N ASP A 59 -13.88 18.85 3.02
CA ASP A 59 -14.70 17.98 2.16
C ASP A 59 -16.18 18.29 2.18
N LEU A 60 -16.62 19.12 3.12
CA LEU A 60 -18.01 19.53 3.23
C LEU A 60 -18.42 20.37 2.01
N PRO A 61 -19.36 19.91 1.16
CA PRO A 61 -19.88 20.75 0.09
C PRO A 61 -20.71 21.88 0.71
N VAL A 62 -20.36 23.12 0.40
CA VAL A 62 -21.10 24.31 0.87
C VAL A 62 -21.81 24.93 -0.31
N ILE A 63 -23.13 25.06 -0.22
CA ILE A 63 -24.00 25.76 -1.18
C ILE A 63 -24.30 27.13 -0.61
N MET A 64 -23.93 28.19 -1.34
CA MET A 64 -24.22 29.57 -0.96
C MET A 64 -25.58 30.00 -1.48
N MET A 65 -26.32 30.78 -0.67
CA MET A 65 -27.61 31.34 -1.05
C MET A 65 -27.56 32.87 -0.93
N SER A 66 -28.19 33.63 -1.87
CA SER A 66 -28.25 35.07 -1.78
C SER A 66 -29.48 35.68 -2.45
N GLY A 67 -29.99 36.74 -1.87
CA GLY A 67 -31.12 37.50 -2.40
C GLY A 67 -30.75 38.75 -3.26
N ARG A 68 -29.49 39.17 -3.27
CA ARG A 68 -29.01 40.37 -3.97
C ARG A 68 -27.58 40.23 -4.49
N ALA A 69 -27.11 39.00 -4.70
CA ALA A 69 -25.74 38.83 -5.16
C ALA A 69 -25.61 39.13 -6.67
N GLY A 70 -24.66 39.98 -6.99
CA GLY A 70 -24.21 40.13 -8.37
C GLY A 70 -23.33 38.94 -8.81
N LEU A 71 -23.05 38.82 -10.10
CA LEU A 71 -22.13 37.82 -10.68
C LEU A 71 -20.77 37.84 -9.94
N ALA A 72 -20.33 38.98 -9.43
CA ALA A 72 -19.09 39.13 -8.68
C ALA A 72 -19.06 38.31 -7.38
N ASP A 73 -20.17 38.23 -6.64
CA ASP A 73 -20.26 37.50 -5.39
C ASP A 73 -20.28 35.99 -5.65
N ALA A 74 -20.98 35.52 -6.68
CA ALA A 74 -20.98 34.14 -7.09
C ALA A 74 -19.57 33.69 -7.51
N VAL A 75 -18.84 34.50 -8.28
CA VAL A 75 -17.43 34.22 -8.66
C VAL A 75 -16.52 34.22 -7.45
N LYS A 76 -16.71 35.13 -6.48
CA LYS A 76 -15.92 35.16 -5.23
C LYS A 76 -16.19 33.90 -4.37
N ALA A 77 -17.46 33.52 -4.19
CA ALA A 77 -17.84 32.30 -3.46
C ALA A 77 -17.22 31.05 -4.09
N THR A 78 -17.28 30.90 -5.41
CA THR A 78 -16.68 29.79 -6.14
C THR A 78 -15.17 29.76 -5.97
N LYS A 79 -14.48 30.93 -6.02
CA LYS A 79 -13.02 31.01 -5.76
C LYS A 79 -12.66 30.62 -4.32
N LEU A 80 -13.53 30.90 -3.35
CA LEU A 80 -13.37 30.47 -1.95
C LEU A 80 -13.76 29.01 -1.72
N GLY A 81 -14.21 28.31 -2.77
CA GLY A 81 -14.49 26.86 -2.72
C GLY A 81 -15.95 26.51 -2.44
N ALA A 82 -16.90 27.39 -2.64
CA ALA A 82 -18.32 27.04 -2.64
C ALA A 82 -18.58 25.98 -3.73
N PHE A 83 -19.38 24.96 -3.39
CA PHE A 83 -19.81 23.94 -4.34
C PHE A 83 -20.78 24.48 -5.38
N ASN A 84 -21.76 25.28 -4.93
CA ASN A 84 -22.76 25.88 -5.78
C ASN A 84 -23.23 27.21 -5.18
N PHE A 85 -23.94 28.01 -5.99
CA PHE A 85 -24.50 29.28 -5.61
C PHE A 85 -25.95 29.34 -6.09
N LEU A 86 -26.90 29.64 -5.19
CA LEU A 86 -28.32 29.73 -5.45
C LEU A 86 -28.82 31.18 -5.25
N GLU A 87 -29.50 31.72 -6.25
CA GLU A 87 -30.10 33.06 -6.18
C GLU A 87 -31.54 32.97 -5.64
N LYS A 88 -31.89 33.85 -4.71
CA LYS A 88 -33.26 33.96 -4.21
C LYS A 88 -34.11 34.81 -5.18
N PRO A 89 -35.38 34.45 -5.48
CA PRO A 89 -36.19 33.45 -4.79
C PRO A 89 -35.81 32.02 -5.14
N LEU A 90 -35.63 31.17 -4.09
CA LEU A 90 -35.26 29.77 -4.26
C LEU A 90 -36.44 28.96 -4.80
N THR A 91 -36.21 28.21 -5.85
CA THR A 91 -37.18 27.22 -6.34
C THR A 91 -36.94 25.88 -5.66
N PRO A 92 -38.00 25.10 -5.30
CA PRO A 92 -37.84 23.77 -4.72
C PRO A 92 -36.92 22.88 -5.55
N GLU A 93 -37.11 22.85 -6.87
CA GLU A 93 -36.35 22.03 -7.80
C GLU A 93 -34.88 22.43 -7.84
N GLY A 94 -34.58 23.75 -7.79
CA GLY A 94 -33.20 24.27 -7.78
C GLY A 94 -32.45 23.88 -6.50
N VAL A 95 -33.13 23.95 -5.34
CA VAL A 95 -32.54 23.54 -4.05
C VAL A 95 -32.27 22.04 -4.04
N LEU A 96 -33.26 21.22 -4.42
CA LEU A 96 -33.13 19.78 -4.42
C LEU A 96 -32.06 19.29 -5.39
N LEU A 97 -31.96 19.87 -6.58
CA LEU A 97 -30.91 19.57 -7.55
C LEU A 97 -29.52 19.92 -7.01
N ALA A 98 -29.37 21.08 -6.38
CA ALA A 98 -28.08 21.49 -5.82
C ALA A 98 -27.65 20.59 -4.65
N VAL A 99 -28.60 20.23 -3.76
CA VAL A 99 -28.34 19.33 -2.62
C VAL A 99 -28.01 17.93 -3.10
N SER A 100 -28.79 17.34 -4.02
CA SER A 100 -28.53 15.98 -4.55
C SER A 100 -27.17 15.90 -5.26
N SER A 101 -26.81 16.90 -6.06
CA SER A 101 -25.51 16.96 -6.73
C SER A 101 -24.34 17.09 -5.73
N ALA A 102 -24.53 17.84 -4.65
CA ALA A 102 -23.54 17.99 -3.59
C ALA A 102 -23.34 16.68 -2.82
N LEU A 103 -24.43 15.97 -2.50
CA LEU A 103 -24.40 14.67 -1.84
C LEU A 103 -23.75 13.58 -2.71
N GLU A 104 -24.07 13.56 -4.01
CA GLU A 104 -23.45 12.63 -4.96
C GLU A 104 -21.93 12.84 -5.06
N LEU A 105 -21.49 14.09 -5.16
CA LEU A 105 -20.05 14.41 -5.15
C LEU A 105 -19.39 13.95 -3.85
N ARG A 106 -20.02 14.22 -2.69
CA ARG A 106 -19.48 13.81 -1.39
C ARG A 106 -19.40 12.29 -1.28
N GLN A 107 -20.47 11.58 -1.67
CA GLN A 107 -20.50 10.12 -1.67
C GLN A 107 -19.41 9.55 -2.59
N THR A 108 -19.25 10.07 -3.79
CA THR A 108 -18.19 9.66 -4.72
C THR A 108 -16.80 9.87 -4.11
N ARG A 109 -16.54 11.02 -3.48
CA ARG A 109 -15.29 11.31 -2.80
C ARG A 109 -15.06 10.37 -1.61
N ARG A 110 -16.11 10.08 -0.82
CA ARG A 110 -16.05 9.17 0.33
C ARG A 110 -15.73 7.75 -0.10
N VAL A 111 -16.41 7.25 -1.15
CA VAL A 111 -16.13 5.92 -1.74
C VAL A 111 -14.71 5.86 -2.30
N ALA A 112 -14.28 6.89 -3.02
CA ALA A 112 -12.91 6.95 -3.55
C ALA A 112 -11.85 6.97 -2.42
N ARG A 113 -12.13 7.63 -1.29
CA ARG A 113 -11.23 7.62 -0.12
C ARG A 113 -11.24 6.27 0.59
N ALA A 114 -12.42 5.68 0.81
CA ALA A 114 -12.52 4.35 1.40
C ALA A 114 -11.77 3.33 0.56
N LEU A 115 -11.97 3.34 -0.76
CA LEU A 115 -11.26 2.48 -1.69
C LEU A 115 -9.73 2.75 -1.68
N ARG A 116 -9.32 4.02 -1.60
CA ARG A 116 -7.90 4.37 -1.41
C ARG A 116 -7.34 3.82 -0.10
N ALA A 117 -8.09 3.91 1.00
CA ALA A 117 -7.67 3.38 2.29
C ALA A 117 -7.57 1.84 2.27
N GLU A 118 -8.54 1.15 1.67
CA GLU A 118 -8.51 -0.30 1.48
C GLU A 118 -7.35 -0.77 0.59
N LEU A 119 -7.01 0.03 -0.43
CA LEU A 119 -5.86 -0.23 -1.30
C LEU A 119 -4.52 0.19 -0.68
N GLY A 120 -4.50 0.55 0.62
CA GLY A 120 -3.31 1.05 1.31
C GLY A 120 -2.95 2.50 0.96
N PHE A 121 -3.85 3.26 0.32
CA PHE A 121 -3.69 4.68 0.07
C PHE A 121 -4.11 5.49 1.30
N GLY A 122 -3.18 6.17 1.95
CA GLY A 122 -3.51 7.10 3.04
C GLY A 122 -3.31 6.54 4.45
N GLY A 123 -2.49 5.49 4.63
CA GLY A 123 -2.03 5.08 5.94
C GLY A 123 -1.31 6.23 6.65
N GLN A 124 -1.66 6.50 7.90
CA GLN A 124 -1.00 7.52 8.70
C GLN A 124 0.43 7.06 9.04
N MET A 125 1.43 7.95 8.85
CA MET A 125 2.78 7.69 9.34
C MET A 125 2.79 7.76 10.87
N VAL A 126 2.80 6.59 11.52
CA VAL A 126 2.86 6.43 12.97
C VAL A 126 4.30 6.48 13.44
N GLY A 127 4.51 6.97 14.67
CA GLY A 127 5.80 7.07 15.36
C GLY A 127 6.23 8.52 15.58
N LYS A 128 6.85 8.80 16.73
CA LYS A 128 7.29 10.11 17.18
C LYS A 128 8.81 10.16 17.44
N SER A 129 9.53 9.12 17.08
CA SER A 129 11.00 9.09 17.22
C SER A 129 11.66 10.27 16.51
N SER A 130 12.83 10.67 16.96
CA SER A 130 13.62 11.74 16.34
C SER A 130 13.91 11.44 14.87
N ALA A 131 14.15 10.17 14.55
CA ALA A 131 14.39 9.69 13.20
C ALA A 131 13.17 9.90 12.29
N MET A 132 11.96 9.54 12.74
CA MET A 132 10.73 9.78 11.96
C MET A 132 10.35 11.26 11.90
N ASN A 133 10.67 12.05 12.91
CA ASN A 133 10.48 13.50 12.86
C ASN A 133 11.40 14.15 11.81
N ALA A 134 12.63 13.70 11.65
CA ALA A 134 13.53 14.15 10.57
C ALA A 134 12.94 13.82 9.18
N VAL A 135 12.36 12.62 8.99
CA VAL A 135 11.65 12.23 7.75
C VAL A 135 10.47 13.18 7.48
N ARG A 136 9.63 13.47 8.50
CA ARG A 136 8.49 14.40 8.35
C ARG A 136 8.95 15.82 7.98
N GLN A 137 10.00 16.31 8.59
CA GLN A 137 10.58 17.62 8.27
C GLN A 137 11.08 17.66 6.82
N MET A 138 11.71 16.59 6.34
CA MET A 138 12.15 16.48 4.95
C MET A 138 10.96 16.47 4.00
N ILE A 139 9.91 15.70 4.30
CA ILE A 139 8.65 15.69 3.54
C ILE A 139 8.09 17.13 3.44
N ALA A 140 7.95 17.83 4.56
CA ALA A 140 7.40 19.19 4.58
C ALA A 140 8.20 20.18 3.71
N ARG A 141 9.53 20.02 3.63
CA ARG A 141 10.40 20.87 2.78
C ARG A 141 10.28 20.52 1.29
N VAL A 142 10.14 19.24 0.96
CA VAL A 142 10.21 18.75 -0.43
C VAL A 142 8.85 18.73 -1.09
N ALA A 143 7.77 18.48 -0.35
CA ALA A 143 6.43 18.34 -0.88
C ALA A 143 5.96 19.54 -1.72
N PRO A 144 6.18 20.82 -1.32
CA PRO A 144 5.75 21.97 -2.11
C PRO A 144 6.48 22.14 -3.43
N THR A 145 7.61 21.43 -3.63
CA THR A 145 8.42 21.51 -4.85
C THR A 145 8.06 20.43 -5.86
N ASP A 146 8.43 20.63 -7.13
CA ASP A 146 8.35 19.58 -8.17
C ASP A 146 9.64 18.74 -8.25
N ALA A 147 10.53 18.85 -7.26
CA ALA A 147 11.78 18.08 -7.22
C ALA A 147 11.50 16.57 -7.16
N ARG A 148 12.33 15.82 -7.88
CA ARG A 148 12.33 14.35 -7.83
C ARG A 148 12.92 13.89 -6.50
N VAL A 149 12.31 12.87 -5.91
CA VAL A 149 12.73 12.29 -4.63
C VAL A 149 13.08 10.84 -4.84
N LEU A 150 14.23 10.43 -4.32
CA LEU A 150 14.60 9.02 -4.23
C LEU A 150 14.51 8.59 -2.75
N ILE A 151 13.54 7.75 -2.45
CA ILE A 151 13.31 7.18 -1.13
C ILE A 151 14.10 5.88 -1.03
N THR A 152 14.98 5.79 -0.04
CA THR A 152 15.75 4.57 0.26
C THR A 152 15.38 4.02 1.63
N GLY A 153 15.43 2.71 1.79
CA GLY A 153 15.14 2.03 3.05
C GLY A 153 14.85 0.56 2.84
N GLU A 154 15.02 -0.22 3.89
CA GLU A 154 14.76 -1.66 3.87
C GLU A 154 13.31 -1.99 3.46
N SER A 155 13.08 -3.25 3.06
CA SER A 155 11.72 -3.71 2.78
C SER A 155 10.84 -3.58 4.02
N GLY A 156 9.57 -3.17 3.84
CA GLY A 156 8.62 -3.04 4.94
C GLY A 156 8.78 -1.80 5.82
N THR A 157 9.69 -0.85 5.52
CA THR A 157 9.88 0.39 6.31
C THR A 157 8.81 1.46 6.09
N GLY A 158 7.96 1.31 5.07
CA GLY A 158 6.89 2.25 4.74
C GLY A 158 7.25 3.28 3.66
N LYS A 159 8.12 2.92 2.69
CA LYS A 159 8.50 3.79 1.56
C LYS A 159 7.29 4.36 0.80
N GLU A 160 6.27 3.54 0.62
CA GLU A 160 5.03 3.93 -0.06
C GLU A 160 4.23 4.98 0.72
N LEU A 161 4.16 4.86 2.06
CA LEU A 161 3.50 5.86 2.92
C LEU A 161 4.19 7.22 2.85
N VAL A 162 5.53 7.22 2.80
CA VAL A 162 6.31 8.45 2.64
C VAL A 162 6.07 9.09 1.28
N ALA A 163 5.99 8.29 0.20
CA ALA A 163 5.68 8.79 -1.14
C ALA A 163 4.26 9.41 -1.20
N SER A 164 3.27 8.75 -0.57
CA SER A 164 1.92 9.27 -0.45
C SER A 164 1.91 10.59 0.32
N ALA A 165 2.57 10.66 1.47
CA ALA A 165 2.65 11.87 2.29
C ALA A 165 3.31 13.05 1.54
N ILE A 166 4.32 12.80 0.69
CA ILE A 166 4.91 13.83 -0.17
C ILE A 166 3.90 14.33 -1.20
N HIS A 167 3.12 13.42 -1.81
CA HIS A 167 2.09 13.79 -2.77
C HIS A 167 0.97 14.61 -2.11
N ASP A 168 0.44 14.15 -0.98
CA ASP A 168 -0.68 14.75 -0.26
C ASP A 168 -0.35 16.16 0.26
N ALA A 169 0.91 16.40 0.62
CA ALA A 169 1.41 17.71 1.04
C ALA A 169 1.87 18.59 -0.15
N SER A 170 1.73 18.15 -1.40
CA SER A 170 2.20 18.87 -2.59
C SER A 170 1.13 19.73 -3.24
N ALA A 171 1.56 20.63 -4.15
CA ALA A 171 0.65 21.37 -5.02
C ALA A 171 -0.18 20.45 -5.96
N ARG A 172 0.22 19.18 -6.11
CA ARG A 172 -0.44 18.19 -6.96
C ARG A 172 -1.37 17.23 -6.17
N ARG A 173 -1.69 17.52 -4.91
CA ARG A 173 -2.51 16.66 -4.04
C ARG A 173 -3.88 16.26 -4.61
N GLU A 174 -4.50 17.15 -5.40
CA GLU A 174 -5.78 16.92 -6.06
C GLU A 174 -5.63 16.25 -7.44
N LYS A 175 -4.42 15.95 -7.86
CA LYS A 175 -4.09 15.34 -9.15
C LYS A 175 -3.84 13.85 -9.00
N PRO A 176 -3.79 13.07 -10.09
CA PRO A 176 -3.54 11.63 -9.99
C PRO A 176 -2.24 11.30 -9.27
N PHE A 177 -2.31 10.33 -8.35
CA PHE A 177 -1.16 9.64 -7.77
C PHE A 177 -1.14 8.21 -8.31
N VAL A 178 -0.27 7.95 -9.27
CA VAL A 178 -0.18 6.64 -9.94
C VAL A 178 1.02 5.88 -9.38
N ARG A 179 0.79 4.65 -8.92
CA ARG A 179 1.83 3.78 -8.37
C ARG A 179 2.20 2.68 -9.35
N VAL A 180 3.48 2.35 -9.39
CA VAL A 180 4.04 1.23 -10.15
C VAL A 180 5.04 0.52 -9.24
N ASN A 181 4.78 -0.74 -8.94
CA ASN A 181 5.78 -1.60 -8.32
C ASN A 181 6.55 -2.32 -9.44
N CYS A 182 7.81 -1.92 -9.64
CA CYS A 182 8.63 -2.43 -10.73
C CYS A 182 9.02 -3.90 -10.55
N ALA A 183 9.13 -4.37 -9.31
CA ALA A 183 9.42 -5.78 -9.00
C ALA A 183 8.23 -6.71 -9.25
N ALA A 184 7.00 -6.22 -9.13
CA ALA A 184 5.78 -7.02 -9.28
C ALA A 184 5.40 -7.27 -10.74
N ILE A 185 5.97 -6.52 -11.69
CA ILE A 185 5.65 -6.62 -13.11
C ILE A 185 6.67 -7.53 -13.81
N PRO A 186 6.26 -8.55 -14.57
CA PRO A 186 7.18 -9.31 -15.39
C PRO A 186 8.02 -8.41 -16.30
N ARG A 187 9.31 -8.69 -16.41
CA ARG A 187 10.28 -7.82 -17.15
C ARG A 187 9.81 -7.46 -18.55
N ASP A 188 9.24 -8.42 -19.29
CA ASP A 188 8.74 -8.24 -20.65
C ASP A 188 7.53 -7.32 -20.75
N LEU A 189 6.81 -7.11 -19.65
CA LEU A 189 5.60 -6.27 -19.58
C LEU A 189 5.84 -4.90 -18.96
N VAL A 190 6.98 -4.67 -18.30
CA VAL A 190 7.28 -3.41 -17.61
C VAL A 190 7.13 -2.21 -18.53
N GLU A 191 7.70 -2.28 -19.74
CA GLU A 191 7.61 -1.19 -20.71
C GLU A 191 6.17 -0.91 -21.14
N SER A 192 5.41 -1.96 -21.43
CA SER A 192 4.01 -1.86 -21.81
C SER A 192 3.13 -1.30 -20.71
N GLU A 193 3.35 -1.68 -19.44
CA GLU A 193 2.63 -1.12 -18.30
C GLU A 193 3.02 0.34 -18.05
N MET A 194 4.30 0.69 -18.10
CA MET A 194 4.77 2.05 -17.83
C MET A 194 4.40 3.04 -18.93
N PHE A 195 4.65 2.69 -20.20
CA PHE A 195 4.55 3.62 -21.33
C PHE A 195 3.32 3.38 -22.21
N GLY A 196 2.61 2.25 -22.01
CA GLY A 196 1.49 1.85 -22.85
C GLY A 196 1.94 1.15 -24.14
N HIS A 197 1.01 0.62 -24.88
CA HIS A 197 1.27 -0.02 -26.16
C HIS A 197 0.19 0.27 -27.20
N GLU A 198 0.58 0.27 -28.46
CA GLU A 198 -0.34 0.30 -29.58
C GLU A 198 -0.80 -1.12 -29.95
N ARG A 199 -1.94 -1.22 -30.63
CA ARG A 199 -2.46 -2.50 -31.12
C ARG A 199 -1.41 -3.16 -32.03
N GLY A 200 -1.13 -4.44 -31.80
CA GLY A 200 -0.15 -5.21 -32.57
C GLY A 200 1.31 -5.00 -32.16
N ALA A 201 1.62 -4.30 -31.08
CA ALA A 201 2.98 -4.03 -30.61
C ALA A 201 3.76 -5.31 -30.23
N PHE A 202 3.09 -6.34 -29.78
CA PHE A 202 3.63 -7.67 -29.46
C PHE A 202 2.54 -8.74 -29.57
N THR A 203 2.93 -10.01 -29.51
CA THR A 203 1.99 -11.15 -29.52
C THR A 203 1.07 -11.08 -28.28
N GLY A 204 -0.23 -10.81 -28.51
CA GLY A 204 -1.23 -10.58 -27.47
C GLY A 204 -1.70 -9.13 -27.30
N ALA A 205 -1.07 -8.16 -27.97
CA ALA A 205 -1.51 -6.76 -27.99
C ALA A 205 -2.74 -6.56 -28.92
N THR A 206 -3.89 -7.09 -28.53
CA THR A 206 -5.13 -7.04 -29.32
C THR A 206 -5.77 -5.66 -29.37
N GLN A 207 -5.53 -4.82 -28.36
CA GLN A 207 -6.05 -3.47 -28.22
C GLN A 207 -4.92 -2.51 -27.78
N MET A 208 -5.11 -1.22 -28.02
CA MET A 208 -4.26 -0.17 -27.50
C MET A 208 -4.50 -0.02 -25.98
N ARG A 209 -3.42 0.16 -25.21
CA ARG A 209 -3.50 0.41 -23.76
C ARG A 209 -2.68 1.63 -23.36
N VAL A 210 -3.30 2.47 -22.53
CA VAL A 210 -2.69 3.66 -21.95
C VAL A 210 -1.72 3.26 -20.85
N GLY A 211 -0.51 3.84 -20.85
CA GLY A 211 0.53 3.57 -19.85
C GLY A 211 0.40 4.40 -18.57
N ARG A 212 1.12 3.98 -17.52
CA ARG A 212 1.11 4.67 -16.22
C ARG A 212 1.60 6.12 -16.30
N PHE A 213 2.55 6.43 -17.18
CA PHE A 213 2.99 7.82 -17.40
C PHE A 213 1.89 8.72 -17.94
N GLU A 214 1.06 8.22 -18.87
CA GLU A 214 -0.08 8.98 -19.38
C GLU A 214 -1.14 9.19 -18.29
N LEU A 215 -1.42 8.13 -17.49
CA LEU A 215 -2.37 8.20 -16.37
C LEU A 215 -1.92 9.18 -15.29
N ALA A 216 -0.60 9.33 -15.09
CA ALA A 216 -0.02 10.26 -14.11
C ALA A 216 0.08 11.70 -14.62
N HIS A 217 -0.38 12.00 -15.84
CA HIS A 217 -0.26 13.33 -16.43
C HIS A 217 -0.80 14.44 -15.51
N ARG A 218 0.00 15.49 -15.28
CA ARG A 218 -0.22 16.60 -14.33
C ARG A 218 -0.27 16.18 -12.86
N GLY A 219 0.00 14.91 -12.55
CA GLY A 219 0.00 14.35 -11.22
C GLY A 219 1.41 13.91 -10.78
N THR A 220 1.44 12.82 -10.02
CA THR A 220 2.66 12.20 -9.49
C THR A 220 2.71 10.73 -9.88
N LEU A 221 3.85 10.27 -10.36
CA LEU A 221 4.16 8.86 -10.59
C LEU A 221 5.12 8.39 -9.49
N PHE A 222 4.69 7.38 -8.75
CA PHE A 222 5.52 6.69 -7.76
C PHE A 222 6.03 5.38 -8.35
N LEU A 223 7.36 5.25 -8.42
CA LEU A 223 8.06 4.06 -8.89
C LEU A 223 8.65 3.34 -7.67
N ASP A 224 8.01 2.26 -7.25
CA ASP A 224 8.52 1.41 -6.18
C ASP A 224 9.47 0.36 -6.74
N GLU A 225 10.52 0.05 -6.00
CA GLU A 225 11.62 -0.86 -6.34
C GLU A 225 12.20 -0.55 -7.74
N VAL A 226 12.55 0.72 -7.96
CA VAL A 226 13.09 1.20 -9.26
C VAL A 226 14.39 0.51 -9.65
N GLY A 227 15.12 -0.05 -8.69
CA GLY A 227 16.35 -0.83 -8.90
C GLY A 227 16.15 -2.13 -9.70
N ASP A 228 14.91 -2.64 -9.77
CA ASP A 228 14.58 -3.89 -10.48
C ASP A 228 14.26 -3.68 -11.98
N LEU A 229 14.27 -2.43 -12.44
CA LEU A 229 14.04 -2.11 -13.85
C LEU A 229 15.14 -2.69 -14.75
N GLY A 230 14.73 -3.36 -15.83
CA GLY A 230 15.65 -3.80 -16.89
C GLY A 230 16.23 -2.64 -17.69
N PRO A 231 17.35 -2.87 -18.41
CA PRO A 231 18.11 -1.81 -19.12
C PRO A 231 17.26 -0.99 -20.11
N ASP A 232 16.35 -1.64 -20.84
CA ASP A 232 15.49 -0.96 -21.82
C ASP A 232 14.48 -0.03 -21.15
N ALA A 233 13.85 -0.49 -20.06
CA ALA A 233 12.96 0.32 -19.25
C ALA A 233 13.69 1.51 -18.60
N GLN A 234 14.94 1.31 -18.13
CA GLN A 234 15.79 2.39 -17.61
C GLN A 234 16.06 3.47 -18.66
N ALA A 235 16.37 3.08 -19.89
CA ALA A 235 16.63 4.02 -20.99
C ALA A 235 15.38 4.84 -21.36
N LYS A 236 14.22 4.19 -21.43
CA LYS A 236 12.94 4.87 -21.71
C LYS A 236 12.52 5.79 -20.55
N LEU A 237 12.74 5.36 -19.31
CA LEU A 237 12.49 6.17 -18.13
C LEU A 237 13.34 7.45 -18.13
N LEU A 238 14.62 7.34 -18.45
CA LEU A 238 15.53 8.48 -18.59
C LEU A 238 14.96 9.50 -19.60
N ARG A 239 14.56 9.04 -20.79
CA ARG A 239 13.97 9.92 -21.82
C ARG A 239 12.69 10.59 -21.33
N ALA A 240 11.82 9.84 -20.65
CA ALA A 240 10.58 10.40 -20.09
C ALA A 240 10.85 11.49 -19.06
N ILE A 241 11.91 11.34 -18.25
CA ILE A 241 12.31 12.32 -17.23
C ILE A 241 12.93 13.58 -17.87
N GLU A 242 13.77 13.42 -18.89
CA GLU A 242 14.54 14.53 -19.50
C GLU A 242 13.72 15.32 -20.51
N ALA A 243 13.13 14.63 -21.46
CA ALA A 243 12.35 15.25 -22.54
C ALA A 243 10.91 15.57 -22.14
N LYS A 244 10.41 15.00 -21.02
CA LYS A 244 8.99 15.02 -20.63
C LYS A 244 8.09 14.49 -21.74
N GLU A 245 8.57 13.50 -22.47
CA GLU A 245 7.92 12.88 -23.61
C GLU A 245 8.05 11.36 -23.51
N ILE A 246 6.99 10.67 -23.89
CA ILE A 246 6.95 9.21 -23.98
C ILE A 246 6.49 8.77 -25.36
N GLN A 247 6.76 7.51 -25.68
CA GLN A 247 6.22 6.82 -26.85
C GLN A 247 5.69 5.48 -26.38
N ARG A 248 4.51 5.08 -26.87
CA ARG A 248 3.97 3.76 -26.62
C ARG A 248 4.79 2.69 -27.34
N VAL A 249 4.84 1.51 -26.75
CA VAL A 249 5.49 0.34 -27.38
C VAL A 249 4.80 0.04 -28.72
N GLY A 250 5.56 -0.10 -29.77
CA GLY A 250 5.06 -0.31 -31.13
C GLY A 250 4.50 0.94 -31.82
N GLY A 251 4.54 2.12 -31.16
CA GLY A 251 4.07 3.38 -31.72
C GLY A 251 5.19 4.40 -31.92
N ASN A 252 5.00 5.33 -32.88
CA ASN A 252 5.94 6.42 -33.18
C ASN A 252 5.43 7.79 -32.68
N LYS A 253 4.21 7.85 -32.14
CA LYS A 253 3.62 9.11 -31.67
C LYS A 253 4.27 9.54 -30.37
N VAL A 254 4.83 10.77 -30.36
CA VAL A 254 5.35 11.42 -29.16
C VAL A 254 4.20 12.00 -28.35
N ILE A 255 4.14 11.66 -27.07
CA ILE A 255 3.15 12.11 -26.12
C ILE A 255 3.86 12.91 -25.02
N ARG A 256 3.53 14.19 -24.91
CA ARG A 256 4.07 15.06 -23.85
C ARG A 256 3.41 14.76 -22.51
N THR A 257 4.22 14.57 -21.47
CA THR A 257 3.77 14.26 -20.11
C THR A 257 4.40 15.21 -19.11
N ASP A 258 3.57 15.83 -18.28
CA ASP A 258 4.03 16.59 -17.12
C ASP A 258 3.74 15.76 -15.87
N VAL A 259 4.78 15.10 -15.36
CA VAL A 259 4.67 14.15 -14.24
C VAL A 259 5.75 14.43 -13.22
N ARG A 260 5.38 14.61 -11.94
CA ARG A 260 6.32 14.58 -10.82
C ARG A 260 6.70 13.14 -10.52
N ILE A 261 7.98 12.84 -10.42
CA ILE A 261 8.47 11.48 -10.14
C ILE A 261 8.96 11.39 -8.70
N ILE A 262 8.48 10.37 -7.99
CA ILE A 262 8.98 9.90 -6.71
C ILE A 262 9.39 8.44 -6.92
N SER A 263 10.61 8.08 -6.57
CA SER A 263 11.14 6.72 -6.73
C SER A 263 11.48 6.14 -5.37
N ALA A 264 11.33 4.83 -5.21
CA ALA A 264 11.74 4.12 -4.01
C ALA A 264 12.53 2.85 -4.37
N THR A 265 13.44 2.45 -3.48
CA THR A 265 14.18 1.20 -3.59
C THR A 265 14.74 0.74 -2.24
N ASN A 266 14.88 -0.57 -2.08
CA ASN A 266 15.65 -1.20 -1.01
C ASN A 266 17.09 -1.55 -1.44
N HIS A 267 17.40 -1.42 -2.74
CA HIS A 267 18.73 -1.73 -3.29
C HIS A 267 19.71 -0.57 -3.14
N ASP A 268 20.99 -0.90 -2.97
CA ASP A 268 22.09 0.06 -3.12
C ASP A 268 22.30 0.37 -4.61
N LEU A 269 21.66 1.44 -5.09
CA LEU A 269 21.78 1.87 -6.48
C LEU A 269 23.22 2.29 -6.85
N GLN A 270 24.02 2.80 -5.91
CA GLN A 270 25.43 3.14 -6.19
C GLN A 270 26.24 1.89 -6.50
N ARG A 271 25.98 0.81 -5.76
CA ARG A 271 26.58 -0.50 -6.06
C ARG A 271 26.08 -1.05 -7.39
N ALA A 272 24.78 -0.91 -7.69
CA ALA A 272 24.18 -1.33 -8.96
C ALA A 272 24.80 -0.55 -10.16
N VAL A 273 25.06 0.75 -10.01
CA VAL A 273 25.78 1.56 -11.02
C VAL A 273 27.18 1.03 -11.24
N ARG A 274 27.95 0.78 -10.16
CA ARG A 274 29.32 0.24 -10.27
C ARG A 274 29.38 -1.12 -10.95
N SER A 275 28.37 -1.96 -10.79
CA SER A 275 28.27 -3.27 -11.44
C SER A 275 27.68 -3.22 -12.85
N GLY A 276 27.24 -2.06 -13.34
CA GLY A 276 26.57 -1.90 -14.64
C GLY A 276 25.12 -2.39 -14.69
N ALA A 277 24.53 -2.79 -13.55
CA ALA A 277 23.13 -3.23 -13.47
C ALA A 277 22.15 -2.06 -13.52
N PHE A 278 22.61 -0.85 -13.15
CA PHE A 278 21.81 0.37 -13.20
C PHE A 278 22.58 1.48 -13.91
N ARG A 279 21.89 2.27 -14.73
CA ARG A 279 22.52 3.36 -15.50
C ARG A 279 22.86 4.53 -14.58
N GLU A 280 24.07 5.05 -14.71
CA GLU A 280 24.58 6.18 -13.96
C GLU A 280 23.81 7.48 -14.25
N ASP A 281 23.49 7.73 -15.53
CA ASP A 281 22.75 8.89 -15.97
C ASP A 281 21.33 8.92 -15.34
N LEU A 282 20.64 7.79 -15.32
CA LEU A 282 19.33 7.66 -14.67
C LEU A 282 19.43 7.85 -13.15
N TYR A 283 20.44 7.28 -12.50
CA TYR A 283 20.66 7.44 -11.06
C TYR A 283 20.74 8.91 -10.66
N PHE A 284 21.58 9.71 -11.31
CA PHE A 284 21.68 11.14 -11.02
C PHE A 284 20.40 11.92 -11.36
N ARG A 285 19.62 11.46 -12.31
CA ARG A 285 18.32 12.07 -12.62
C ARG A 285 17.25 11.74 -11.60
N LEU A 286 17.28 10.58 -10.96
CA LEU A 286 16.34 10.20 -9.91
C LEU A 286 16.73 10.77 -8.54
N GLN A 287 18.01 10.76 -8.19
CA GLN A 287 18.53 11.21 -6.90
C GLN A 287 18.77 12.72 -6.84
N VAL A 288 17.71 13.51 -7.04
CA VAL A 288 17.80 14.97 -6.81
C VAL A 288 17.70 15.27 -5.32
N ILE A 289 16.73 14.68 -4.64
CA ILE A 289 16.57 14.75 -3.18
C ILE A 289 16.58 13.32 -2.64
N PRO A 290 17.66 12.87 -1.97
CA PRO A 290 17.65 11.60 -1.26
C PRO A 290 16.88 11.71 0.04
N LEU A 291 16.03 10.70 0.34
CA LEU A 291 15.28 10.56 1.57
C LEU A 291 15.44 9.13 2.08
N ALA A 292 16.21 8.95 3.14
CA ALA A 292 16.40 7.64 3.75
C ALA A 292 15.38 7.43 4.87
N ILE A 293 14.72 6.25 4.86
CA ILE A 293 13.83 5.83 5.94
C ILE A 293 14.60 4.88 6.84
N PRO A 294 14.74 5.19 8.13
CA PRO A 294 15.45 4.34 9.06
C PRO A 294 14.70 3.01 9.27
N PRO A 295 15.40 1.89 9.46
CA PRO A 295 14.78 0.61 9.81
C PRO A 295 14.12 0.67 11.19
N LEU A 296 13.17 -0.23 11.44
CA LEU A 296 12.34 -0.20 12.66
C LEU A 296 13.18 -0.32 13.95
N ARG A 297 14.26 -1.10 13.93
CA ARG A 297 15.21 -1.24 15.04
C ARG A 297 15.90 0.08 15.49
N GLU A 298 15.96 1.07 14.60
CA GLU A 298 16.49 2.42 14.89
C GLU A 298 15.41 3.40 15.36
N ARG A 299 14.16 2.93 15.48
CA ARG A 299 12.98 3.70 15.90
C ARG A 299 12.36 3.14 17.19
N GLY A 300 13.14 2.57 18.09
CA GLY A 300 12.69 1.75 19.23
C GLY A 300 11.43 2.22 19.95
N ASP A 301 11.27 3.53 20.17
CA ASP A 301 10.09 4.08 20.83
C ASP A 301 8.82 4.06 19.95
N ASP A 302 8.97 4.01 18.61
CA ASP A 302 7.82 3.93 17.69
C ASP A 302 7.18 2.55 17.70
N ILE A 303 7.88 1.49 18.12
CA ILE A 303 7.37 0.11 18.10
C ILE A 303 6.10 0.01 18.93
N LEU A 304 6.08 0.57 20.13
CA LEU A 304 4.92 0.52 21.01
C LEU A 304 3.72 1.29 20.43
N GLU A 305 3.96 2.44 19.80
CA GLU A 305 2.90 3.21 19.13
C GLU A 305 2.35 2.44 17.92
N LEU A 306 3.22 1.73 17.18
CA LEU A 306 2.81 0.90 16.05
C LEU A 306 2.01 -0.33 16.50
N VAL A 307 2.38 -1.00 17.59
CA VAL A 307 1.63 -2.11 18.17
C VAL A 307 0.23 -1.67 18.57
N ASP A 308 0.11 -0.51 19.22
CA ASP A 308 -1.18 0.04 19.59
C ASP A 308 -2.03 0.40 18.36
N HIS A 309 -1.42 1.05 17.37
CA HIS A 309 -2.05 1.42 16.11
C HIS A 309 -2.60 0.20 15.33
N PHE A 310 -1.80 -0.86 15.17
CA PHE A 310 -2.24 -2.07 14.48
C PHE A 310 -3.30 -2.83 15.26
N SER A 311 -3.22 -2.84 16.59
CA SER A 311 -4.25 -3.40 17.45
C SER A 311 -5.59 -2.69 17.28
N GLU A 312 -5.56 -1.36 17.18
CA GLU A 312 -6.76 -0.54 16.92
C GLU A 312 -7.33 -0.77 15.53
N GLN A 313 -6.48 -0.82 14.50
CA GLN A 313 -6.91 -1.16 13.14
C GLN A 313 -7.54 -2.54 13.06
N PHE A 314 -7.00 -3.52 13.79
CA PHE A 314 -7.57 -4.86 13.86
C PHE A 314 -8.97 -4.83 14.45
N LEU A 315 -9.16 -4.13 15.58
CA LEU A 315 -10.48 -3.92 16.20
C LEU A 315 -11.48 -3.31 15.20
N GLN A 316 -11.10 -2.25 14.51
CA GLN A 316 -11.97 -1.55 13.55
C GLN A 316 -12.38 -2.42 12.36
N ARG A 317 -11.47 -3.30 11.88
CA ARG A 317 -11.73 -4.18 10.73
C ARG A 317 -12.50 -5.45 11.09
N SER A 318 -12.15 -6.08 12.22
CA SER A 318 -12.69 -7.38 12.60
C SER A 318 -13.91 -7.29 13.52
N GLY A 319 -14.13 -6.15 14.19
CA GLY A 319 -15.11 -6.01 15.27
C GLY A 319 -14.78 -6.82 16.53
N GLN A 320 -13.63 -7.49 16.57
CA GLN A 320 -13.18 -8.28 17.72
C GLN A 320 -12.52 -7.37 18.77
N ALA A 321 -12.46 -7.82 20.02
CA ALA A 321 -11.88 -7.05 21.12
C ALA A 321 -10.37 -6.78 20.86
N LYS A 322 -9.94 -5.54 21.10
CA LYS A 322 -8.53 -5.15 21.03
C LYS A 322 -7.69 -6.02 21.99
N PRO A 323 -6.58 -6.62 21.54
CA PRO A 323 -5.71 -7.39 22.40
C PRO A 323 -5.09 -6.50 23.49
N ARG A 324 -4.89 -7.07 24.68
CA ARG A 324 -4.18 -6.41 25.78
C ARG A 324 -2.76 -6.96 25.83
N TRP A 325 -1.79 -6.07 25.89
CA TRP A 325 -0.40 -6.44 25.88
C TRP A 325 0.19 -6.37 27.29
N ARG A 326 0.80 -7.46 27.77
CA ARG A 326 1.56 -7.45 29.00
C ARG A 326 2.92 -6.76 28.78
N SER A 327 3.52 -6.27 29.88
CA SER A 327 4.82 -5.59 29.83
C SER A 327 5.93 -6.49 29.29
N ASP A 328 5.93 -7.78 29.64
CA ASP A 328 6.89 -8.77 29.13
C ASP A 328 6.79 -8.95 27.60
N ALA A 329 5.56 -8.98 27.05
CA ALA A 329 5.32 -9.03 25.61
C ALA A 329 5.82 -7.76 24.90
N LEU A 330 5.52 -6.57 25.44
CA LEU A 330 5.97 -5.30 24.89
C LEU A 330 7.50 -5.14 24.91
N HIS A 331 8.18 -5.64 25.95
CA HIS A 331 9.65 -5.67 26.00
C HIS A 331 10.23 -6.54 24.90
N LEU A 332 9.72 -7.75 24.68
CA LEU A 332 10.18 -8.63 23.61
C LEU A 332 9.98 -8.00 22.24
N LEU A 333 8.81 -7.39 21.97
CA LEU A 333 8.55 -6.70 20.72
C LEU A 333 9.49 -5.51 20.49
N ARG A 334 9.85 -4.78 21.57
CA ARG A 334 10.77 -3.66 21.49
C ARG A 334 12.20 -4.08 21.16
N ASP A 335 12.65 -5.20 21.75
CA ASP A 335 14.04 -5.66 21.63
C ASP A 335 14.29 -6.52 20.39
N TYR A 336 13.24 -6.93 19.68
CA TYR A 336 13.36 -7.72 18.46
C TYR A 336 13.91 -6.88 17.29
N PRO A 337 14.80 -7.41 16.44
CA PRO A 337 15.50 -6.65 15.39
C PRO A 337 14.65 -6.28 14.17
N TRP A 338 13.47 -6.87 14.00
CA TRP A 338 12.49 -6.59 12.93
C TRP A 338 13.10 -6.59 11.52
N PRO A 339 13.60 -7.72 10.99
CA PRO A 339 14.18 -7.79 9.65
C PRO A 339 13.16 -7.40 8.55
N GLY A 340 11.88 -7.73 8.71
CA GLY A 340 10.78 -7.30 7.83
C GLY A 340 10.15 -5.95 8.22
N ASN A 341 10.74 -5.23 9.19
CA ASN A 341 10.35 -3.90 9.62
C ASN A 341 8.86 -3.80 10.03
N VAL A 342 8.18 -2.72 9.63
CA VAL A 342 6.79 -2.42 10.00
C VAL A 342 5.82 -3.46 9.41
N ARG A 343 6.14 -4.05 8.24
CA ARG A 343 5.31 -5.08 7.63
C ARG A 343 5.28 -6.36 8.48
N GLU A 344 6.43 -6.79 8.96
CA GLU A 344 6.55 -7.94 9.87
C GLU A 344 5.82 -7.68 11.20
N LEU A 345 6.05 -6.50 11.80
CA LEU A 345 5.36 -6.11 13.03
C LEU A 345 3.83 -6.14 12.88
N ALA A 346 3.31 -5.59 11.78
CA ALA A 346 1.87 -5.60 11.50
C ALA A 346 1.31 -7.02 11.40
N ASN A 347 2.02 -7.92 10.69
CA ASN A 347 1.62 -9.33 10.55
C ASN A 347 1.62 -10.07 11.88
N ILE A 348 2.64 -9.84 12.74
CA ILE A 348 2.75 -10.47 14.05
C ILE A 348 1.65 -9.97 14.99
N VAL A 349 1.37 -8.67 15.01
CA VAL A 349 0.27 -8.10 15.82
C VAL A 349 -1.07 -8.67 15.36
N GLU A 350 -1.33 -8.75 14.06
CA GLU A 350 -2.56 -9.32 13.50
C GLU A 350 -2.69 -10.80 13.83
N ARG A 351 -1.62 -11.60 13.68
CA ARG A 351 -1.59 -13.02 14.02
C ARG A 351 -1.89 -13.26 15.50
N LEU A 352 -1.25 -12.52 16.39
CA LEU A 352 -1.48 -12.60 17.83
C LEU A 352 -2.91 -12.21 18.22
N ALA A 353 -3.46 -11.17 17.58
CA ALA A 353 -4.84 -10.75 17.79
C ALA A 353 -5.87 -11.81 17.35
N ILE A 354 -5.60 -12.52 16.23
CA ILE A 354 -6.43 -13.61 15.72
C ILE A 354 -6.36 -14.84 16.63
N LEU A 355 -5.15 -15.22 17.07
CA LEU A 355 -4.94 -16.42 17.90
C LEU A 355 -5.44 -16.22 19.34
N HIS A 356 -5.48 -15.00 19.85
CA HIS A 356 -5.82 -14.68 21.23
C HIS A 356 -6.87 -13.56 21.33
N PRO A 357 -8.11 -13.76 20.81
CA PRO A 357 -9.11 -12.71 20.72
C PRO A 357 -9.53 -12.24 22.12
N GLY A 358 -9.33 -10.94 22.39
CA GLY A 358 -9.68 -10.31 23.66
C GLY A 358 -8.86 -10.75 24.88
N ALA A 359 -7.89 -11.64 24.71
CA ALA A 359 -7.02 -12.13 25.77
C ALA A 359 -5.86 -11.13 26.05
N GLU A 360 -5.20 -11.34 27.18
CA GLU A 360 -3.96 -10.68 27.54
C GLU A 360 -2.79 -11.42 26.92
N ILE A 361 -2.03 -10.77 26.02
CA ILE A 361 -0.92 -11.36 25.31
C ILE A 361 0.34 -11.31 26.18
N THR A 362 0.96 -12.47 26.42
CA THR A 362 2.14 -12.67 27.23
C THR A 362 3.41 -12.73 26.38
N GLY A 363 4.58 -12.53 27.01
CA GLY A 363 5.86 -12.67 26.34
C GLY A 363 6.08 -14.03 25.69
N GLN A 364 5.64 -15.13 26.32
CA GLN A 364 5.76 -16.49 25.76
C GLN A 364 5.01 -16.62 24.43
N GLN A 365 3.79 -16.08 24.34
CA GLN A 365 3.00 -16.12 23.11
C GLN A 365 3.64 -15.31 21.97
N VAL A 366 4.28 -14.19 22.30
CA VAL A 366 5.07 -13.42 21.33
C VAL A 366 6.27 -14.23 20.84
N GLU A 367 7.02 -14.84 21.78
CA GLU A 367 8.20 -15.65 21.47
C GLU A 367 7.84 -16.85 20.58
N ASP A 368 6.76 -17.57 20.87
CA ASP A 368 6.27 -18.69 20.09
C ASP A 368 5.99 -18.30 18.62
N VAL A 369 5.39 -17.13 18.39
CA VAL A 369 5.09 -16.62 17.04
C VAL A 369 6.37 -16.16 16.32
N LEU A 370 7.32 -15.51 17.03
CA LEU A 370 8.59 -15.06 16.45
C LEU A 370 9.51 -16.21 16.05
N ILE A 371 9.47 -17.34 16.78
CA ILE A 371 10.28 -18.55 16.45
C ILE A 371 9.78 -19.19 15.17
N VAL A 372 8.46 -19.33 15.00
CA VAL A 372 7.86 -19.93 13.80
C VAL A 372 8.24 -19.15 12.54
N ASP A 373 8.21 -17.82 12.59
CA ASP A 373 8.60 -16.98 11.44
C ASP A 373 10.10 -17.12 11.08
N ARG A 374 10.97 -17.35 12.06
CA ARG A 374 12.41 -17.60 11.81
C ARG A 374 12.68 -18.95 11.14
N GLU A 375 11.93 -19.97 11.48
CA GLU A 375 12.05 -21.29 10.86
C GLU A 375 11.55 -21.27 9.40
N ASP A 376 10.48 -20.55 9.11
CA ASP A 376 9.95 -20.36 7.75
C ASP A 376 10.90 -19.51 6.87
N GLU A 377 11.55 -18.48 7.42
CA GLU A 377 12.54 -17.65 6.69
C GLU A 377 13.84 -18.43 6.42
N ALA A 378 14.29 -19.28 7.36
CA ALA A 378 15.46 -20.13 7.18
C ALA A 378 15.24 -21.25 6.15
N ALA A 379 13.98 -21.62 5.89
CA ALA A 379 13.62 -22.64 4.90
C ALA A 379 13.56 -22.11 3.45
N LEU A 380 13.60 -20.80 3.22
CA LEU A 380 13.67 -20.21 1.89
C LEU A 380 15.14 -20.14 1.44
N PRO A 381 15.55 -20.81 0.35
CA PRO A 381 16.92 -20.71 -0.15
C PRO A 381 17.17 -19.29 -0.66
N VAL A 382 18.04 -18.56 0.03
CA VAL A 382 18.58 -17.28 -0.44
C VAL A 382 19.43 -17.60 -1.68
N THR A 383 18.85 -17.40 -2.86
CA THR A 383 19.61 -17.42 -4.12
C THR A 383 20.35 -16.09 -4.25
N THR A 384 21.52 -16.00 -3.62
CA THR A 384 22.55 -15.04 -4.01
C THR A 384 23.27 -15.57 -5.25
N PRO A 385 23.34 -14.83 -6.35
CA PRO A 385 24.24 -15.18 -7.44
C PRO A 385 25.66 -14.79 -7.03
N THR A 386 26.39 -15.71 -6.43
CA THR A 386 27.82 -15.55 -6.15
C THR A 386 28.64 -16.20 -7.24
N GLN A 387 29.42 -15.38 -7.87
CA GLN A 387 30.51 -15.67 -8.79
C GLN A 387 31.23 -16.99 -8.52
N ALA A 388 31.24 -17.87 -9.51
CA ALA A 388 32.17 -18.96 -9.61
C ALA A 388 33.10 -18.69 -10.78
N HIS A 389 34.26 -18.08 -10.51
CA HIS A 389 35.44 -18.25 -11.35
C HIS A 389 36.68 -18.45 -10.49
N GLU A 390 37.33 -19.57 -10.76
CA GLU A 390 38.71 -19.94 -10.49
C GLU A 390 39.17 -20.22 -9.05
N ARG A 391 39.33 -21.51 -8.73
CA ARG A 391 40.63 -22.08 -8.34
C ARG A 391 40.59 -23.60 -8.50
N ILE A 392 41.51 -24.07 -9.36
CA ILE A 392 41.84 -25.48 -9.62
C ILE A 392 42.65 -26.04 -8.43
N GLY A 393 42.32 -27.26 -8.01
CA GLY A 393 43.23 -28.08 -7.26
C GLY A 393 42.60 -28.94 -6.16
N GLY A 394 42.53 -30.26 -6.35
CA GLY A 394 42.33 -31.23 -5.28
C GLY A 394 41.22 -32.27 -5.56
N SER A 395 41.63 -33.45 -5.98
CA SER A 395 40.82 -34.66 -6.13
C SER A 395 40.11 -35.04 -4.84
N GLU A 396 38.84 -35.34 -4.91
CA GLU A 396 37.94 -36.10 -4.04
C GLU A 396 36.58 -35.41 -3.90
N ALA A 397 35.78 -35.38 -4.96
CA ALA A 397 34.32 -35.18 -4.93
C ALA A 397 33.72 -35.45 -6.32
N ARG A 398 33.83 -36.66 -6.79
CA ARG A 398 33.22 -37.06 -8.09
C ARG A 398 31.90 -37.82 -7.93
N ASP A 399 31.07 -37.47 -6.92
CA ASP A 399 29.78 -38.19 -6.78
C ASP A 399 28.56 -37.30 -6.43
N SER A 400 28.60 -35.97 -6.62
CA SER A 400 27.42 -35.12 -6.35
C SER A 400 27.00 -34.19 -7.48
N ILE A 401 27.43 -34.40 -8.73
CA ILE A 401 27.03 -33.61 -9.88
C ILE A 401 26.15 -34.45 -10.81
N ALA A 402 24.90 -34.69 -10.42
CA ALA A 402 23.83 -35.11 -11.33
C ALA A 402 22.45 -34.86 -10.70
N ARG A 403 22.05 -33.65 -10.46
CA ARG A 403 20.63 -33.29 -10.29
C ARG A 403 20.38 -31.90 -10.87
N GLY A 404 19.99 -31.88 -12.16
CA GLY A 404 19.34 -30.73 -12.80
C GLY A 404 18.01 -30.39 -12.11
N PRO A 405 17.32 -29.29 -12.53
CA PRO A 405 16.11 -28.83 -11.86
C PRO A 405 15.05 -29.93 -11.81
N THR A 406 14.75 -30.41 -10.64
CA THR A 406 13.72 -31.42 -10.39
C THR A 406 12.35 -30.87 -10.78
N SER A 407 11.59 -31.61 -11.59
CA SER A 407 10.23 -31.23 -12.01
C SER A 407 9.31 -31.09 -10.79
N LEU A 408 8.20 -30.37 -10.93
CA LEU A 408 7.16 -30.29 -9.90
C LEU A 408 6.69 -31.69 -9.46
N ALA A 409 6.59 -32.62 -10.43
CA ALA A 409 6.23 -33.99 -10.18
C ALA A 409 7.25 -34.69 -9.27
N ASP A 410 8.56 -34.51 -9.51
CA ASP A 410 9.61 -35.12 -8.67
C ASP A 410 9.62 -34.54 -7.25
N ARG A 411 9.33 -33.26 -7.09
CA ARG A 411 9.19 -32.62 -5.77
C ARG A 411 7.99 -33.16 -4.99
N LEU A 412 6.85 -33.27 -5.66
CA LEU A 412 5.64 -33.85 -5.06
C LEU A 412 5.85 -35.32 -4.68
N ASP A 413 6.50 -36.13 -5.53
CA ASP A 413 6.83 -37.53 -5.23
C ASP A 413 7.82 -37.64 -4.08
N THR A 414 8.78 -36.72 -3.95
CA THR A 414 9.72 -36.69 -2.82
C THR A 414 9.00 -36.35 -1.52
N PHE A 415 8.12 -35.34 -1.54
CA PHE A 415 7.32 -34.96 -0.38
C PHE A 415 6.36 -36.08 0.03
N GLU A 416 5.60 -36.67 -0.91
CA GLU A 416 4.69 -37.78 -0.66
C GLU A 416 5.43 -38.99 -0.08
N ARG A 417 6.63 -39.27 -0.58
CA ARG A 417 7.50 -40.33 -0.05
C ARG A 417 7.87 -40.06 1.41
N SER A 418 8.24 -38.86 1.77
CA SER A 418 8.62 -38.51 3.15
C SER A 418 7.44 -38.64 4.12
N VAL A 419 6.24 -38.19 3.72
CA VAL A 419 5.02 -38.27 4.53
C VAL A 419 4.62 -39.76 4.77
N ILE A 420 4.64 -40.58 3.73
CA ILE A 420 4.31 -42.01 3.84
C ILE A 420 5.35 -42.75 4.69
N ALA A 421 6.66 -42.49 4.51
CA ALA A 421 7.72 -43.11 5.28
C ALA A 421 7.61 -42.79 6.77
N ARG A 422 7.31 -41.55 7.12
CA ARG A 422 7.09 -41.11 8.49
C ARG A 422 5.89 -41.80 9.13
N ALA A 423 4.74 -41.83 8.44
CA ALA A 423 3.55 -42.49 8.93
C ALA A 423 3.76 -44.03 9.14
N LEU A 424 4.54 -44.66 8.27
CA LEU A 424 4.92 -46.07 8.42
C LEU A 424 5.86 -46.31 9.62
N ALA A 425 6.82 -45.41 9.85
CA ALA A 425 7.70 -45.47 11.00
C ALA A 425 6.91 -45.34 12.32
N GLU A 426 6.03 -44.35 12.40
CA GLU A 426 5.13 -44.11 13.54
C GLU A 426 4.13 -45.25 13.77
N ALA A 427 3.75 -45.99 12.73
CA ALA A 427 2.87 -47.14 12.78
C ALA A 427 3.64 -48.48 12.96
N GLY A 428 4.96 -48.45 13.26
CA GLY A 428 5.78 -49.66 13.43
C GLY A 428 5.79 -50.59 12.21
N GLY A 429 5.65 -50.05 10.99
CA GLY A 429 5.56 -50.78 9.73
C GLY A 429 4.18 -51.35 9.40
N ASN A 430 3.16 -51.08 10.20
CA ASN A 430 1.80 -51.54 9.95
C ASN A 430 1.08 -50.61 8.94
N VAL A 431 0.95 -51.08 7.70
CA VAL A 431 0.35 -50.31 6.60
C VAL A 431 -1.13 -49.94 6.85
N ALA A 432 -1.90 -50.77 7.57
CA ALA A 432 -3.29 -50.47 7.88
C ALA A 432 -3.42 -49.35 8.92
N ASP A 433 -2.49 -49.25 9.86
CA ASP A 433 -2.44 -48.19 10.86
C ASP A 433 -1.92 -46.86 10.23
N ALA A 434 -0.87 -46.98 9.41
CA ALA A 434 -0.38 -45.85 8.62
C ALA A 434 -1.48 -45.23 7.69
N ALA A 435 -2.29 -46.09 7.05
CA ALA A 435 -3.41 -45.62 6.22
C ALA A 435 -4.46 -44.87 7.02
N ARG A 436 -4.80 -45.33 8.23
CA ARG A 436 -5.73 -44.63 9.14
C ARG A 436 -5.18 -43.25 9.56
N ARG A 437 -3.90 -43.17 9.90
CA ARG A 437 -3.24 -41.87 10.27
C ARG A 437 -3.20 -40.87 9.11
N LEU A 438 -3.01 -41.38 7.90
CA LEU A 438 -3.01 -40.53 6.68
C LEU A 438 -4.42 -40.29 6.11
N GLN A 439 -5.47 -40.72 6.80
CA GLN A 439 -6.88 -40.58 6.38
C GLN A 439 -7.13 -41.08 4.94
N THR A 440 -6.47 -42.23 4.60
CA THR A 440 -6.62 -42.88 3.29
C THR A 440 -6.98 -44.34 3.44
N ASP A 441 -7.52 -44.97 2.40
CA ASP A 441 -7.76 -46.40 2.41
C ASP A 441 -6.47 -47.20 2.16
N ARG A 442 -6.41 -48.40 2.72
CA ARG A 442 -5.26 -49.28 2.62
C ARG A 442 -4.86 -49.64 1.17
N PRO A 443 -5.80 -49.94 0.24
CA PRO A 443 -5.46 -50.17 -1.17
C PRO A 443 -4.82 -48.96 -1.86
N ASN A 444 -5.29 -47.75 -1.56
CA ASN A 444 -4.74 -46.50 -2.12
C ASN A 444 -3.31 -46.28 -1.60
N LEU A 445 -3.07 -46.45 -0.29
CA LEU A 445 -1.74 -46.34 0.28
C LEU A 445 -0.76 -47.34 -0.35
N TYR A 446 -1.18 -48.60 -0.57
CA TYR A 446 -0.36 -49.59 -1.24
C TYR A 446 -0.01 -49.18 -2.69
N ARG A 447 -0.96 -48.63 -3.46
CA ARG A 447 -0.69 -48.15 -4.83
C ARG A 447 0.32 -47.00 -4.83
N ARG A 448 0.21 -46.09 -3.89
CA ARG A 448 1.14 -44.95 -3.74
C ARG A 448 2.54 -45.42 -3.31
N MET A 449 2.62 -46.30 -2.33
CA MET A 449 3.90 -46.93 -1.91
C MET A 449 4.58 -47.63 -3.08
N LYS A 450 3.85 -48.41 -3.87
CA LYS A 450 4.40 -49.10 -5.05
C LYS A 450 4.91 -48.13 -6.10
N ARG A 451 4.16 -47.06 -6.38
CA ARG A 451 4.57 -46.01 -7.32
C ARG A 451 5.85 -45.30 -6.86
N LEU A 452 5.97 -45.04 -5.56
CA LEU A 452 7.09 -44.29 -4.97
C LEU A 452 8.26 -45.20 -4.56
N GLY A 453 8.19 -46.52 -4.77
CA GLY A 453 9.27 -47.46 -4.43
C GLY A 453 9.49 -47.66 -2.92
N ILE A 454 8.44 -47.48 -2.10
CA ILE A 454 8.51 -47.66 -0.64
C ILE A 454 8.15 -49.11 -0.29
N ASN A 455 9.08 -49.81 0.32
CA ASN A 455 8.83 -51.18 0.83
C ASN A 455 8.46 -51.14 2.33
N ALA A 456 7.39 -51.83 2.70
CA ALA A 456 7.05 -52.06 4.10
C ALA A 456 8.04 -53.09 4.71
N THR A 457 9.19 -52.65 5.19
CA THR A 457 10.12 -53.47 5.93
C THR A 457 9.54 -53.81 7.32
N ARG A 458 9.33 -55.08 7.61
CA ARG A 458 9.01 -55.57 8.96
C ARG A 458 10.13 -55.14 9.90
N GLY A 459 9.75 -54.49 11.01
CA GLY A 459 10.68 -54.00 12.01
C GLY A 459 11.72 -55.05 12.44
N VAL A 460 12.98 -54.63 12.41
CA VAL A 460 14.07 -55.30 13.09
C VAL A 460 13.80 -55.14 14.58
N LYS A 461 13.57 -56.27 15.28
CA LYS A 461 13.59 -56.33 16.73
C LYS A 461 14.98 -55.91 17.20
N ALA A 462 15.03 -54.84 17.99
CA ALA A 462 16.20 -54.53 18.78
C ALA A 462 16.39 -55.64 19.81
N THR A 463 17.52 -56.30 19.76
CA THR A 463 18.13 -57.07 20.84
C THR A 463 18.92 -56.13 21.74
#